data_236daf04a93cbe42cb50ba4152d12c41
#
_entry.id   236daf04a93cbe42cb50ba4152d12c41
#
_cell.length_a   1.000
_cell.length_b   1.000
_cell.length_c   1.000
_cell.angle_alpha   90.00
_cell.angle_beta   90.00
_cell.angle_gamma   90.00
#
_symmetry.space_group_name_H-M   'P 1'
#
loop_
_entity.id
_entity.type
_entity.pdbx_description
1 polymer ?
#
loop_
_entity_poly.entity_id
_entity_poly.type
_entity_poly.pdbx_seq_one_letter_code
_entity_poly.pdbx_strand_id
1 'polypeptide(L)' 'MSRPEFDLSVYLVTDTAQCGGPDGVVETVRRAIVGGVTLVQFRDHDLSDDEFVTLGRRVRDACISGGVPLIIDDRVHL' A
#
# COMPACT_ATOMS: atom_id res chain seq x y z
N MET A 1 12.61 25.89 10.62
CA MET A 1 12.28 25.46 10.41
C MET A 1 11.93 24.91 9.85
N SER A 2 11.90 24.76 9.36
CA SER A 2 11.48 24.37 8.83
C SER A 2 11.31 23.64 8.20
N ARG A 3 11.26 23.12 7.99
CA ARG A 3 11.04 22.51 7.33
C ARG A 3 10.28 22.11 6.79
N PRO A 4 10.41 21.98 6.39
CA PRO A 4 9.53 21.84 5.73
C PRO A 4 8.66 20.94 5.82
N GLU A 5 8.23 21.04 6.37
CA GLU A 5 7.21 20.44 6.53
C GLU A 5 6.72 19.75 5.41
N PHE A 6 7.07 20.08 4.38
CA PHE A 6 6.64 19.54 3.29
C PHE A 6 7.29 18.34 2.99
N ASP A 7 8.28 18.12 3.54
CA ASP A 7 8.93 16.97 3.37
C ASP A 7 8.31 15.90 4.08
N LEU A 8 7.13 16.01 4.49
CA LEU A 8 6.45 15.05 5.21
C LEU A 8 5.84 14.01 4.32
N SER A 9 6.32 13.84 3.11
CA SER A 9 5.86 12.74 2.29
C SER A 9 6.37 11.45 2.87
N VAL A 10 5.47 10.57 3.25
CA VAL A 10 5.81 9.27 3.82
C VAL A 10 5.22 8.21 2.93
N TYR A 11 6.08 7.35 2.42
CA TYR A 11 5.65 6.33 1.48
C TYR A 11 5.67 4.98 2.16
N LEU A 12 4.62 4.21 1.94
CA LEU A 12 4.57 2.83 2.38
C LEU A 12 4.68 1.93 1.17
N VAL A 13 5.65 1.03 1.18
CA VAL A 13 5.77 0.00 0.15
C VAL A 13 5.44 -1.33 0.83
N THR A 14 4.41 -2.03 0.34
CA THR A 14 3.99 -3.26 0.98
C THR A 14 4.73 -4.46 0.42
N ASP A 15 4.91 -5.46 1.25
CA ASP A 15 5.46 -6.74 0.86
C ASP A 15 4.59 -7.77 1.57
N THR A 16 3.85 -8.58 0.82
CA THR A 16 2.85 -9.46 1.39
C THR A 16 3.46 -10.44 2.39
N ALA A 17 4.62 -11.00 2.08
CA ALA A 17 5.24 -11.96 2.97
C ALA A 17 5.64 -11.32 4.29
N GLN A 18 6.20 -10.12 4.23
CA GLN A 18 6.63 -9.44 5.44
C GLN A 18 5.47 -8.93 6.26
N CYS A 19 4.34 -8.68 5.63
CA CYS A 19 3.16 -8.22 6.36
C CYS A 19 2.37 -9.37 6.96
N GLY A 20 2.78 -10.60 6.73
CA GLY A 20 2.07 -11.73 7.29
C GLY A 20 0.90 -12.21 6.45
N GLY A 21 0.95 -11.98 5.14
CA GLY A 21 -0.08 -12.42 4.22
C GLY A 21 -1.03 -11.32 3.83
N PRO A 22 -2.06 -11.65 3.03
CA PRO A 22 -2.97 -10.62 2.50
C PRO A 22 -3.68 -9.78 3.56
N ASP A 23 -4.18 -10.43 4.62
CA ASP A 23 -4.86 -9.66 5.67
C ASP A 23 -3.88 -8.73 6.37
N GLY A 24 -2.63 -9.17 6.54
CA GLY A 24 -1.61 -8.33 7.14
C GLY A 24 -1.29 -7.11 6.30
N VAL A 25 -1.33 -7.25 4.97
CA VAL A 25 -1.12 -6.11 4.08
C VAL A 25 -2.19 -5.06 4.29
N VAL A 26 -3.45 -5.48 4.32
CA VAL A 26 -4.56 -4.53 4.49
C VAL A 26 -4.46 -3.83 5.83
N GLU A 27 -4.15 -4.58 6.87
CA GLU A 27 -4.02 -3.99 8.21
C GLU A 27 -2.87 -3.01 8.27
N THR A 28 -1.74 -3.36 7.66
CA THR A 28 -0.58 -2.48 7.62
C THR A 28 -0.91 -1.18 6.90
N VAL A 29 -1.62 -1.29 5.77
CA VAL A 29 -2.03 -0.11 5.01
C VAL A 29 -2.95 0.78 5.85
N ARG A 30 -3.93 0.18 6.52
CA ARG A 30 -4.85 0.95 7.35
C ARG A 30 -4.13 1.69 8.46
N ARG A 31 -3.20 1.01 9.13
CA ARG A 31 -2.44 1.63 10.22
C ARG A 31 -1.55 2.75 9.70
N ALA A 32 -0.95 2.55 8.55
CA ALA A 32 -0.09 3.56 7.96
C ALA A 32 -0.89 4.80 7.59
N ILE A 33 -2.10 4.61 7.06
CA ILE A 33 -2.95 5.75 6.70
C ILE A 33 -3.30 6.55 7.97
N VAL A 34 -3.66 5.86 9.05
CA VAL A 34 -3.95 6.56 10.29
C VAL A 34 -2.71 7.29 10.78
N GLY A 35 -1.53 6.73 10.56
CA GLY A 35 -0.29 7.35 10.97
C GLY A 35 0.20 8.47 10.08
N GLY A 36 -0.48 8.75 8.98
CA GLY A 36 -0.14 9.92 8.15
C GLY A 36 0.63 9.62 6.88
N VAL A 37 0.63 8.37 6.40
CA VAL A 37 1.32 8.07 5.15
C VAL A 37 0.64 8.83 4.01
N THR A 38 1.41 9.28 3.04
CA THR A 38 0.89 10.09 1.97
C THR A 38 0.89 9.38 0.63
N LEU A 39 1.44 8.20 0.55
CA LEU A 39 1.44 7.40 -0.67
C LEU A 39 1.60 5.95 -0.28
N VAL A 40 0.82 5.06 -0.91
CA VAL A 40 0.97 3.62 -0.71
C VAL A 40 1.36 3.00 -2.04
N GLN A 41 2.37 2.16 -2.04
CA GLN A 41 2.74 1.37 -3.20
C GLN A 41 2.53 -0.10 -2.88
N PHE A 42 1.68 -0.77 -3.64
CA PHE A 42 1.37 -2.17 -3.43
C PHE A 42 2.19 -3.00 -4.39
N ARG A 43 2.99 -3.90 -3.87
CA ARG A 43 3.83 -4.79 -4.65
C ARG A 43 3.71 -6.20 -4.13
N ASP A 44 3.80 -7.17 -5.02
CA ASP A 44 3.84 -8.55 -4.63
C ASP A 44 4.36 -9.41 -5.76
N HIS A 45 5.12 -10.46 -5.43
CA HIS A 45 5.68 -11.35 -6.42
C HIS A 45 5.23 -12.80 -6.24
N ASP A 46 4.54 -13.11 -5.18
CA ASP A 46 4.24 -14.49 -4.81
C ASP A 46 2.80 -14.89 -4.97
N LEU A 47 1.89 -13.96 -4.98
CA LEU A 47 0.47 -14.29 -5.10
C LEU A 47 0.11 -14.68 -6.52
N SER A 48 -0.90 -15.51 -6.68
CA SER A 48 -1.46 -15.76 -8.00
C SER A 48 -2.08 -14.47 -8.53
N ASP A 49 -2.39 -14.45 -9.82
CA ASP A 49 -2.99 -13.25 -10.41
C ASP A 49 -4.33 -12.93 -9.77
N ASP A 50 -5.15 -13.95 -9.49
CA ASP A 50 -6.44 -13.72 -8.86
C ASP A 50 -6.27 -13.17 -7.45
N GLU A 51 -5.33 -13.71 -6.70
CA GLU A 51 -5.06 -13.22 -5.36
C GLU A 51 -4.53 -11.79 -5.38
N PHE A 52 -3.68 -11.50 -6.35
CA PHE A 52 -3.12 -10.17 -6.49
C PHE A 52 -4.22 -9.15 -6.76
N VAL A 53 -5.13 -9.46 -7.68
CA VAL A 53 -6.23 -8.56 -8.00
C VAL A 53 -7.15 -8.38 -6.80
N THR A 54 -7.47 -9.48 -6.11
CA THR A 54 -8.36 -9.42 -4.95
C THR A 54 -7.75 -8.56 -3.84
N LEU A 55 -6.48 -8.80 -3.54
CA LEU A 55 -5.81 -8.02 -2.50
C LEU A 55 -5.65 -6.57 -2.94
N GLY A 56 -5.32 -6.34 -4.21
CA GLY A 56 -5.18 -4.99 -4.73
C GLY A 56 -6.45 -4.18 -4.57
N ARG A 57 -7.62 -4.82 -4.78
CA ARG A 57 -8.89 -4.12 -4.58
C ARG A 57 -9.11 -3.73 -3.13
N ARG A 58 -8.74 -4.63 -2.20
CA ARG A 58 -8.86 -4.33 -0.78
C ARG A 58 -7.95 -3.17 -0.37
N VAL A 59 -6.72 -3.17 -0.87
CA VAL A 59 -5.78 -2.09 -0.60
C VAL A 59 -6.29 -0.80 -1.20
N ARG A 60 -6.80 -0.85 -2.43
CA ARG A 60 -7.38 0.32 -3.07
C ARG A 60 -8.51 0.92 -2.26
N ASP A 61 -9.40 0.07 -1.77
CA ASP A 61 -10.54 0.56 -1.00
C ASP A 61 -10.08 1.24 0.29
N ALA A 62 -9.07 0.69 0.95
CA ALA A 62 -8.52 1.31 2.14
C ALA A 62 -7.90 2.67 1.82
N CYS A 63 -7.17 2.75 0.71
CA CYS A 63 -6.55 4.00 0.30
C CYS A 63 -7.59 5.06 -0.08
N ILE A 64 -8.64 4.64 -0.78
CA ILE A 64 -9.72 5.57 -1.15
C ILE A 64 -10.39 6.11 0.12
N SER A 65 -10.69 5.22 1.06
CA SER A 65 -11.32 5.64 2.30
C SER A 65 -10.46 6.63 3.08
N GLY A 66 -9.14 6.47 3.00
CA GLY A 66 -8.24 7.36 3.71
C GLY A 66 -7.77 8.56 2.91
N GLY A 67 -8.18 8.66 1.66
CA GLY A 67 -7.76 9.77 0.81
C GLY A 67 -6.29 9.74 0.43
N VAL A 68 -5.71 8.55 0.32
CA VAL A 68 -4.29 8.39 0.03
C VAL A 68 -4.11 7.78 -1.36
N PRO A 69 -3.24 8.35 -2.20
CA PRO A 69 -2.97 7.77 -3.51
C PRO A 69 -2.35 6.39 -3.42
N LEU A 70 -2.68 5.55 -4.37
CA LEU A 70 -2.15 4.19 -4.45
C LEU A 70 -1.45 3.97 -5.78
N ILE A 71 -0.27 3.39 -5.74
CA ILE A 71 0.42 2.92 -6.93
C ILE A 71 0.47 1.41 -6.85
N ILE A 72 0.03 0.73 -7.91
CA ILE A 72 0.11 -0.71 -7.97
C ILE A 72 1.26 -1.07 -8.88
N ASP A 73 2.20 -1.84 -8.35
CA ASP A 73 3.34 -2.27 -9.11
C ASP A 73 2.87 -3.35 -10.10
N ASP A 74 3.04 -3.08 -11.36
CA ASP A 74 2.49 -3.92 -12.37
C ASP A 74 3.35 -5.15 -12.57
N ARG A 75 2.78 -6.31 -12.45
CA ARG A 75 3.50 -7.55 -12.58
C ARG A 75 3.67 -8.01 -14.00
N VAL A 76 3.19 -7.28 -14.90
CA VAL A 76 3.18 -7.70 -16.19
C VAL A 76 4.45 -7.63 -16.79
N HIS A 77 5.31 -7.34 -16.55
CA HIS A 77 6.48 -7.14 -17.06
C HIS A 77 7.00 -8.11 -17.87
N LEU A 78 6.57 -8.88 -18.20
CA LEU A 78 7.22 -9.77 -18.87
C LEU A 78 7.17 -9.94 -19.99
#